data_97100cd51cbf04d29650d342f7682f1a
#
_entry.id   97100cd51cbf04d29650d342f7682f1a
#
_cell.length_a   1.000
_cell.length_b   1.000
_cell.length_c   1.000
_cell.angle_alpha   90.00
_cell.angle_beta   90.00
_cell.angle_gamma   90.00
#
_symmetry.space_group_name_H-M   'P 1'
#
loop_
_entity.id
_entity.type
_entity.pdbx_description
1 polymer ?
#
loop_
_entity_poly.entity_id
_entity_poly.type
_entity_poly.pdbx_seq_one_letter_code
_entity_poly.pdbx_strand_id
1 'polypeptide(L)'
;PILKADACIWEGGGVNMSGSPLIYLGLKGGLTIKMSVNKLSVDAHSSYSPILPSSIDRLTKAMNSMKNDLGQIIIEGFHDAIIDLNKEQREAINSLPDDTKEWEDKFGVKLLGNDLESIDDLNIKLYSEPTANVNSIQSGYNGPGMKSVVPAYAECKMDFRLVPNQNPAEIYEYIKKHLIKKGFSDIEIEPLHQIFPFRTDMNSDLLDLVKTSAFEIYNKKPLVTPNMAGSGPMYEFGGLLKMPICSAGVDHPTHNMHAPNENITIDDLSLGAKHIALIMKRFSEI
;
A
#
# COMPACT_ATOMS: atom_id res chain seq x y z
N PRO A 1 17.74 -5.06 23.24
CA PRO A 1 17.86 -5.55 21.87
C PRO A 1 19.02 -4.84 21.14
N ILE A 2 19.70 -5.55 20.24
CA ILE A 2 20.88 -5.04 19.52
C ILE A 2 20.55 -3.82 18.64
N LEU A 3 19.32 -3.74 18.12
CA LEU A 3 18.87 -2.70 17.21
C LEU A 3 18.17 -1.50 17.88
N LYS A 4 18.11 -1.45 19.21
CA LYS A 4 17.50 -0.30 19.91
C LYS A 4 18.40 0.92 19.75
N ALA A 5 17.80 2.04 19.28
CA ALA A 5 18.43 3.35 19.13
C ALA A 5 17.43 4.45 19.54
N ASP A 6 17.87 5.69 19.57
CA ASP A 6 17.02 6.83 19.96
C ASP A 6 16.11 7.28 18.82
N ALA A 7 16.52 7.04 17.56
CA ALA A 7 15.72 7.30 16.36
C ALA A 7 16.14 6.39 15.21
N CYS A 8 15.36 6.39 14.14
CA CYS A 8 15.68 5.68 12.90
C CYS A 8 15.46 6.62 11.70
N ILE A 9 16.46 6.75 10.85
CA ILE A 9 16.30 7.32 9.52
C ILE A 9 16.01 6.17 8.57
N TRP A 10 14.82 6.22 7.97
CA TRP A 10 14.39 5.26 6.97
C TRP A 10 14.89 5.70 5.61
N GLU A 11 15.76 4.91 5.00
CA GLU A 11 16.17 5.16 3.63
C GLU A 11 14.97 4.98 2.71
N GLY A 12 14.58 6.03 2.01
CA GLY A 12 13.45 6.08 1.09
C GLY A 12 12.88 7.49 0.98
N GLY A 13 12.14 7.74 -0.09
CA GLY A 13 11.82 9.08 -0.52
C GLY A 13 13.03 9.75 -1.17
N GLY A 14 12.89 10.98 -1.54
CA GLY A 14 13.91 11.74 -2.24
C GLY A 14 13.36 13.10 -2.63
N VAL A 15 13.20 13.37 -3.91
CA VAL A 15 12.60 14.62 -4.39
C VAL A 15 11.41 14.37 -5.31
N ASN A 16 10.47 15.31 -5.35
CA ASN A 16 9.40 15.33 -6.34
C ASN A 16 9.86 15.98 -7.68
N MET A 17 8.97 16.09 -8.66
CA MET A 17 9.26 16.73 -9.96
C MET A 17 9.75 18.16 -9.86
N SER A 18 9.36 18.92 -8.85
CA SER A 18 9.87 20.26 -8.60
C SER A 18 11.24 20.27 -7.89
N GLY A 19 11.76 19.10 -7.51
CA GLY A 19 12.98 18.93 -6.72
C GLY A 19 12.81 19.30 -5.24
N SER A 20 11.58 19.36 -4.74
CA SER A 20 11.31 19.51 -3.30
C SER A 20 11.51 18.19 -2.59
N PRO A 21 12.23 18.12 -1.45
CA PRO A 21 12.43 16.88 -0.72
C PRO A 21 11.11 16.35 -0.15
N LEU A 22 10.91 15.04 -0.25
CA LEU A 22 9.75 14.31 0.26
C LEU A 22 10.14 13.59 1.55
N ILE A 23 9.40 13.85 2.61
CA ILE A 23 9.59 13.21 3.92
C ILE A 23 8.29 12.49 4.28
N TYR A 24 8.36 11.21 4.56
CA TYR A 24 7.24 10.46 5.10
C TYR A 24 7.56 9.88 6.48
N LEU A 25 6.53 9.81 7.32
CA LEU A 25 6.63 9.42 8.72
C LEU A 25 6.19 7.99 8.96
N GLY A 26 5.63 7.34 7.95
CA GLY A 26 5.08 6.01 8.07
C GLY A 26 4.91 5.30 6.75
N LEU A 27 4.64 4.01 6.84
CA LEU A 27 4.30 3.13 5.73
C LEU A 27 2.97 2.44 6.00
N LYS A 28 2.20 2.19 4.94
CA LYS A 28 1.06 1.29 5.04
C LYS A 28 1.52 -0.11 5.41
N GLY A 29 0.67 -0.83 6.11
CA GLY A 29 0.80 -2.26 6.30
C GLY A 29 0.36 -3.04 5.05
N GLY A 30 0.41 -4.35 5.17
CA GLY A 30 -0.04 -5.23 4.10
C GLY A 30 -0.50 -6.59 4.60
N LEU A 31 -1.53 -7.11 3.96
CA LEU A 31 -1.95 -8.50 4.09
C LEU A 31 -2.14 -9.04 2.67
N THR A 32 -1.37 -10.06 2.32
CA THR A 32 -1.58 -10.80 1.08
C THR A 32 -2.17 -12.15 1.40
N ILE A 33 -3.26 -12.50 0.73
CA ILE A 33 -3.95 -13.80 0.88
C ILE A 33 -4.02 -14.52 -0.45
N LYS A 34 -4.05 -15.85 -0.38
CA LYS A 34 -4.52 -16.71 -1.45
C LYS A 34 -5.90 -17.23 -1.09
N MET A 35 -6.84 -17.18 -2.03
CA MET A 35 -8.13 -17.85 -1.92
C MET A 35 -8.22 -18.90 -3.00
N SER A 36 -8.73 -20.07 -2.66
CA SER A 36 -8.89 -21.16 -3.61
C SER A 36 -10.17 -21.96 -3.36
N VAL A 37 -10.67 -22.57 -4.42
CA VAL A 37 -11.84 -23.42 -4.36
C VAL A 37 -11.74 -24.55 -5.38
N ASN A 38 -12.13 -25.75 -4.93
CA ASN A 38 -12.21 -26.94 -5.76
C ASN A 38 -13.63 -27.49 -5.71
N LYS A 39 -14.38 -27.39 -6.82
CA LYS A 39 -15.78 -27.86 -6.89
C LYS A 39 -15.95 -29.17 -7.63
N LEU A 40 -14.95 -29.59 -8.41
CA LEU A 40 -14.97 -30.83 -9.20
C LEU A 40 -13.66 -31.57 -8.97
N SER A 41 -13.68 -32.88 -9.10
CA SER A 41 -12.46 -33.71 -9.00
C SER A 41 -11.58 -33.62 -10.26
N VAL A 42 -12.18 -33.27 -11.41
CA VAL A 42 -11.50 -33.09 -12.71
C VAL A 42 -12.23 -32.03 -13.52
N ASP A 43 -11.56 -31.43 -14.46
CA ASP A 43 -12.20 -30.55 -15.46
C ASP A 43 -13.25 -31.33 -16.25
N ALA A 44 -14.44 -30.76 -16.42
CA ALA A 44 -15.51 -31.36 -17.19
C ALA A 44 -15.70 -30.62 -18.52
N HIS A 45 -16.27 -31.30 -19.52
CA HIS A 45 -16.63 -30.63 -20.78
C HIS A 45 -17.69 -29.55 -20.53
N SER A 46 -17.58 -28.39 -21.17
CA SER A 46 -18.45 -27.22 -20.93
C SER A 46 -19.95 -27.47 -21.18
N SER A 47 -20.31 -28.49 -21.97
CA SER A 47 -21.71 -28.91 -22.15
C SER A 47 -22.40 -29.32 -20.83
N TYR A 48 -21.64 -29.68 -19.82
CA TYR A 48 -22.16 -30.01 -18.50
C TYR A 48 -22.36 -28.79 -17.57
N SER A 49 -22.00 -27.58 -18.04
CA SER A 49 -22.11 -26.36 -17.23
C SER A 49 -23.52 -26.12 -16.62
N PRO A 50 -24.64 -26.49 -17.24
CA PRO A 50 -25.96 -26.31 -16.61
C PRO A 50 -26.22 -27.15 -15.34
N ILE A 51 -25.44 -28.20 -15.14
CA ILE A 51 -25.64 -29.15 -14.02
C ILE A 51 -24.43 -29.22 -13.07
N LEU A 52 -23.29 -28.69 -13.42
CA LEU A 52 -22.09 -28.74 -12.61
C LEU A 52 -21.78 -27.35 -11.97
N PRO A 53 -21.30 -27.34 -10.71
CA PRO A 53 -20.85 -26.11 -10.10
C PRO A 53 -19.54 -25.62 -10.73
N SER A 54 -19.42 -24.30 -10.93
CA SER A 54 -18.23 -23.68 -11.50
C SER A 54 -17.34 -23.14 -10.38
N SER A 55 -16.08 -23.58 -10.32
CA SER A 55 -15.10 -23.06 -9.34
C SER A 55 -14.80 -21.59 -9.58
N ILE A 56 -14.65 -21.16 -10.83
CA ILE A 56 -14.36 -19.75 -11.14
C ILE A 56 -15.54 -18.83 -10.81
N ASP A 57 -16.79 -19.23 -11.08
CA ASP A 57 -17.96 -18.44 -10.68
C ASP A 57 -18.08 -18.32 -9.16
N ARG A 58 -17.72 -19.38 -8.47
CA ARG A 58 -17.72 -19.41 -7.02
C ARG A 58 -16.72 -18.43 -6.43
N LEU A 59 -15.48 -18.47 -6.95
CA LEU A 59 -14.39 -17.59 -6.52
C LEU A 59 -14.67 -16.12 -6.84
N THR A 60 -15.13 -15.82 -8.06
CA THR A 60 -15.43 -14.44 -8.47
C THR A 60 -16.56 -13.81 -7.66
N LYS A 61 -17.61 -14.58 -7.33
CA LYS A 61 -18.69 -14.13 -6.42
C LYS A 61 -18.17 -13.84 -5.02
N ALA A 62 -17.25 -14.63 -4.50
CA ALA A 62 -16.64 -14.39 -3.20
C ALA A 62 -15.78 -13.11 -3.20
N MET A 63 -14.93 -12.92 -4.21
CA MET A 63 -14.14 -11.68 -4.36
C MET A 63 -15.04 -10.45 -4.45
N ASN A 64 -16.06 -10.48 -5.31
CA ASN A 64 -16.99 -9.37 -5.49
C ASN A 64 -17.80 -9.06 -4.22
N SER A 65 -18.02 -10.04 -3.33
CA SER A 65 -18.74 -9.82 -2.07
C SER A 65 -18.00 -8.92 -1.08
N MET A 66 -16.68 -8.69 -1.26
CA MET A 66 -15.84 -7.91 -0.35
C MET A 66 -15.89 -6.40 -0.63
N LYS A 67 -16.37 -6.00 -1.80
CA LYS A 67 -16.53 -4.60 -2.20
C LYS A 67 -17.93 -4.35 -2.73
N ASN A 68 -18.38 -3.10 -2.62
CA ASN A 68 -19.58 -2.62 -3.30
C ASN A 68 -19.26 -2.17 -4.74
N ASP A 69 -20.29 -1.75 -5.47
CA ASP A 69 -20.17 -1.27 -6.86
C ASP A 69 -19.30 0.00 -7.01
N LEU A 70 -19.10 0.75 -5.91
CA LEU A 70 -18.20 1.91 -5.84
C LEU A 70 -16.75 1.51 -5.48
N GLY A 71 -16.45 0.22 -5.37
CA GLY A 71 -15.10 -0.25 -5.03
C GLY A 71 -14.75 -0.15 -3.54
N GLN A 72 -15.67 0.29 -2.68
CA GLN A 72 -15.46 0.42 -1.23
C GLN A 72 -15.49 -0.97 -0.57
N ILE A 73 -14.59 -1.20 0.38
CA ILE A 73 -14.50 -2.44 1.15
C ILE A 73 -15.69 -2.51 2.12
N ILE A 74 -16.49 -3.59 2.02
CA ILE A 74 -17.70 -3.80 2.83
C ILE A 74 -17.58 -5.00 3.78
N ILE A 75 -16.37 -5.38 4.13
CA ILE A 75 -16.08 -6.43 5.12
C ILE A 75 -16.35 -5.85 6.51
N GLU A 76 -17.24 -6.50 7.26
CA GLU A 76 -17.60 -6.10 8.63
C GLU A 76 -16.37 -6.14 9.55
N GLY A 77 -16.14 -5.08 10.32
CA GLY A 77 -14.98 -4.92 11.21
C GLY A 77 -13.71 -4.37 10.52
N PHE A 78 -13.67 -4.37 9.19
CA PHE A 78 -12.45 -3.98 8.44
C PHE A 78 -11.98 -2.55 8.74
N HIS A 79 -12.91 -1.63 8.97
CA HIS A 79 -12.64 -0.20 9.18
C HIS A 79 -12.61 0.21 10.66
N ASP A 80 -13.02 -0.67 11.59
CA ASP A 80 -13.28 -0.31 12.99
C ASP A 80 -12.06 0.24 13.75
N ALA A 81 -10.86 -0.22 13.39
CA ALA A 81 -9.61 0.22 14.02
C ALA A 81 -9.00 1.48 13.38
N ILE A 82 -9.55 1.97 12.27
CA ILE A 82 -8.99 3.12 11.55
C ILE A 82 -9.24 4.39 12.36
N ILE A 83 -8.18 5.17 12.55
CA ILE A 83 -8.27 6.52 13.13
C ILE A 83 -8.17 7.54 12.01
N ASP A 84 -9.17 8.43 11.96
CA ASP A 84 -9.19 9.53 11.00
C ASP A 84 -7.94 10.40 11.10
N LEU A 85 -7.57 10.99 9.98
CA LEU A 85 -6.50 11.97 9.94
C LEU A 85 -6.86 13.16 10.82
N ASN A 86 -5.94 13.57 11.68
CA ASN A 86 -6.07 14.83 12.39
C ASN A 86 -5.88 16.01 11.43
N LYS A 87 -6.11 17.23 11.91
CA LYS A 87 -6.04 18.45 11.10
C LYS A 87 -4.66 18.62 10.46
N GLU A 88 -3.60 18.44 11.23
CA GLU A 88 -2.21 18.62 10.77
C GLU A 88 -1.84 17.60 9.68
N GLN A 89 -2.21 16.35 9.85
CA GLN A 89 -1.99 15.30 8.85
C GLN A 89 -2.74 15.57 7.55
N ARG A 90 -3.98 16.05 7.63
CA ARG A 90 -4.79 16.41 6.47
C ARG A 90 -4.20 17.62 5.75
N GLU A 91 -3.79 18.67 6.48
CA GLU A 91 -3.11 19.83 5.91
C GLU A 91 -1.79 19.45 5.22
N ALA A 92 -1.04 18.52 5.78
CA ALA A 92 0.19 18.02 5.18
C ALA A 92 -0.09 17.32 3.83
N ILE A 93 -1.09 16.44 3.77
CA ILE A 93 -1.49 15.76 2.52
C ILE A 93 -2.00 16.77 1.49
N ASN A 94 -2.84 17.73 1.88
CA ASN A 94 -3.40 18.75 0.98
C ASN A 94 -2.35 19.77 0.50
N SER A 95 -1.18 19.83 1.14
CA SER A 95 -0.07 20.66 0.69
C SER A 95 0.79 20.03 -0.41
N LEU A 96 0.52 18.77 -0.77
CA LEU A 96 1.23 18.09 -1.85
C LEU A 96 0.89 18.70 -3.21
N PRO A 97 1.83 18.68 -4.16
CA PRO A 97 1.55 19.16 -5.51
C PRO A 97 0.52 18.28 -6.22
N ASP A 98 -0.10 18.85 -7.26
CA ASP A 98 -1.00 18.11 -8.13
C ASP A 98 -0.20 17.37 -9.21
N ASP A 99 0.06 16.10 -8.95
CA ASP A 99 0.74 15.19 -9.88
C ASP A 99 -0.29 14.35 -10.71
N THR A 100 -1.58 14.70 -10.69
CA THR A 100 -2.67 13.95 -11.35
C THR A 100 -2.40 13.74 -12.83
N LYS A 101 -1.99 14.79 -13.54
CA LYS A 101 -1.72 14.73 -14.98
C LYS A 101 -0.59 13.74 -15.29
N GLU A 102 0.47 13.72 -14.50
CA GLU A 102 1.61 12.82 -14.68
C GLU A 102 1.19 11.36 -14.47
N TRP A 103 0.35 11.09 -13.48
CA TRP A 103 -0.18 9.76 -13.25
C TRP A 103 -1.16 9.34 -14.36
N GLU A 104 -2.03 10.23 -14.81
CA GLU A 104 -2.92 9.98 -15.95
C GLU A 104 -2.14 9.64 -17.23
N ASP A 105 -1.10 10.42 -17.53
CA ASP A 105 -0.24 10.19 -18.69
C ASP A 105 0.54 8.87 -18.56
N LYS A 106 1.07 8.57 -17.36
CA LYS A 106 1.82 7.34 -17.09
C LYS A 106 0.98 6.08 -17.20
N PHE A 107 -0.24 6.12 -16.68
CA PHE A 107 -1.12 4.94 -16.60
C PHE A 107 -2.17 4.88 -17.71
N GLY A 108 -2.32 5.93 -18.50
CA GLY A 108 -3.30 5.99 -19.60
C GLY A 108 -4.76 6.01 -19.15
N VAL A 109 -5.04 6.58 -17.97
CA VAL A 109 -6.38 6.61 -17.37
C VAL A 109 -6.73 8.01 -16.89
N LYS A 110 -8.03 8.29 -16.71
CA LYS A 110 -8.52 9.47 -16.00
C LYS A 110 -8.73 9.12 -14.53
N LEU A 111 -8.12 9.90 -13.63
CA LEU A 111 -8.19 9.67 -12.18
C LEU A 111 -9.31 10.48 -11.52
N LEU A 112 -9.55 11.71 -11.96
CA LEU A 112 -10.63 12.55 -11.47
C LEU A 112 -11.89 12.38 -12.32
N GLY A 113 -13.07 12.59 -11.71
CA GLY A 113 -14.34 12.63 -12.42
C GLY A 113 -15.28 11.44 -12.27
N ASN A 114 -14.90 10.38 -11.52
CA ASN A 114 -15.81 9.31 -11.11
C ASN A 114 -16.18 9.48 -9.62
N ASP A 115 -15.37 8.86 -8.74
CA ASP A 115 -15.57 8.91 -7.29
C ASP A 115 -14.61 9.88 -6.59
N LEU A 116 -13.81 10.63 -7.35
CA LEU A 116 -12.84 11.60 -6.87
C LEU A 116 -13.15 12.96 -7.47
N GLU A 117 -13.57 13.90 -6.62
CA GLU A 117 -13.98 15.25 -7.04
C GLU A 117 -12.80 16.24 -7.06
N SER A 118 -11.75 15.96 -6.28
CA SER A 118 -10.60 16.83 -6.11
C SER A 118 -9.28 16.10 -5.99
N ILE A 119 -8.16 16.81 -6.15
CA ILE A 119 -6.83 16.29 -5.89
C ILE A 119 -6.62 15.97 -4.40
N ASP A 120 -7.25 16.71 -3.50
CA ASP A 120 -7.18 16.45 -2.06
C ASP A 120 -7.81 15.10 -1.73
N ASP A 121 -8.97 14.76 -2.33
CA ASP A 121 -9.60 13.45 -2.16
C ASP A 121 -8.72 12.33 -2.70
N LEU A 122 -8.10 12.54 -3.87
CA LEU A 122 -7.17 11.59 -4.47
C LEU A 122 -5.97 11.34 -3.55
N ASN A 123 -5.34 12.40 -3.04
CA ASN A 123 -4.20 12.30 -2.14
C ASN A 123 -4.58 11.63 -0.80
N ILE A 124 -5.72 11.99 -0.21
CA ILE A 124 -6.23 11.36 1.01
C ILE A 124 -6.43 9.86 0.75
N LYS A 125 -7.09 9.48 -0.34
CA LYS A 125 -7.32 8.09 -0.72
C LYS A 125 -6.02 7.32 -0.91
N LEU A 126 -5.06 7.92 -1.63
CA LEU A 126 -3.76 7.30 -1.89
C LEU A 126 -2.94 7.08 -0.62
N TYR A 127 -2.84 8.08 0.25
CA TYR A 127 -1.91 8.05 1.38
C TYR A 127 -2.53 7.54 2.69
N SER A 128 -3.86 7.62 2.87
CA SER A 128 -4.49 7.35 4.17
C SER A 128 -5.62 6.33 4.18
N GLU A 129 -6.11 5.86 3.01
CA GLU A 129 -7.14 4.83 2.99
C GLU A 129 -6.56 3.42 2.76
N PRO A 130 -7.20 2.38 3.33
CA PRO A 130 -6.83 1.00 3.04
C PRO A 130 -7.31 0.60 1.64
N THR A 131 -6.72 -0.45 1.09
CA THR A 131 -7.10 -0.99 -0.22
C THR A 131 -7.34 -2.49 -0.17
N ALA A 132 -8.13 -3.01 -1.12
CA ALA A 132 -8.25 -4.43 -1.41
C ALA A 132 -8.12 -4.61 -2.92
N ASN A 133 -7.05 -5.23 -3.36
CA ASN A 133 -6.70 -5.40 -4.77
C ASN A 133 -6.61 -6.88 -5.13
N VAL A 134 -7.05 -7.22 -6.33
CA VAL A 134 -6.88 -8.58 -6.90
C VAL A 134 -5.61 -8.58 -7.73
N ASN A 135 -4.59 -9.32 -7.30
CA ASN A 135 -3.30 -9.38 -7.97
C ASN A 135 -3.30 -10.37 -9.13
N SER A 136 -3.99 -11.50 -8.94
CA SER A 136 -4.07 -12.55 -9.96
C SER A 136 -5.30 -13.43 -9.76
N ILE A 137 -5.78 -13.99 -10.88
CA ILE A 137 -6.78 -15.06 -10.91
C ILE A 137 -6.24 -16.14 -11.84
N GLN A 138 -6.36 -17.40 -11.40
CA GLN A 138 -5.97 -18.55 -12.20
C GLN A 138 -7.09 -19.62 -12.16
N SER A 139 -7.55 -20.05 -13.35
CA SER A 139 -8.54 -21.12 -13.51
C SER A 139 -8.59 -21.56 -14.96
N GLY A 140 -8.97 -22.80 -15.22
CA GLY A 140 -9.16 -23.34 -16.55
C GLY A 140 -7.88 -23.43 -17.38
N TYR A 141 -8.02 -23.38 -18.69
CA TYR A 141 -6.93 -23.52 -19.65
C TYR A 141 -6.50 -22.16 -20.20
N ASN A 142 -5.26 -21.77 -19.94
CA ASN A 142 -4.67 -20.50 -20.36
C ASN A 142 -3.55 -20.67 -21.43
N GLY A 143 -3.38 -21.89 -21.99
CA GLY A 143 -2.41 -22.14 -23.06
C GLY A 143 -2.88 -21.72 -24.45
N PRO A 144 -2.05 -21.91 -25.49
CA PRO A 144 -2.44 -21.62 -26.87
C PRO A 144 -3.67 -22.45 -27.30
N GLY A 145 -4.53 -21.84 -28.12
CA GLY A 145 -5.76 -22.48 -28.57
C GLY A 145 -6.92 -22.37 -27.59
N MET A 146 -7.87 -23.32 -27.67
CA MET A 146 -9.12 -23.28 -26.87
C MET A 146 -9.41 -24.65 -26.26
N LYS A 147 -9.81 -24.69 -24.97
CA LYS A 147 -10.33 -25.87 -24.30
C LYS A 147 -11.67 -25.54 -23.66
N SER A 148 -12.75 -26.14 -24.15
CA SER A 148 -14.12 -25.92 -23.66
C SER A 148 -14.38 -26.73 -22.40
N VAL A 149 -14.10 -26.18 -21.24
CA VAL A 149 -14.21 -26.87 -19.93
C VAL A 149 -14.97 -26.08 -18.90
N VAL A 150 -15.55 -26.82 -17.93
CA VAL A 150 -15.90 -26.31 -16.60
C VAL A 150 -14.69 -26.62 -15.70
N PRO A 151 -13.92 -25.61 -15.25
CA PRO A 151 -12.71 -25.84 -14.45
C PRO A 151 -13.04 -26.43 -13.08
N ALA A 152 -12.28 -27.45 -12.69
CA ALA A 152 -12.41 -28.07 -11.39
C ALA A 152 -11.93 -27.18 -10.26
N TYR A 153 -10.92 -26.35 -10.53
CA TYR A 153 -10.20 -25.51 -9.56
C TYR A 153 -10.13 -24.06 -10.01
N ALA A 154 -10.16 -23.16 -9.03
CA ALA A 154 -9.87 -21.76 -9.23
C ALA A 154 -9.12 -21.21 -8.02
N GLU A 155 -8.17 -20.30 -8.24
CA GLU A 155 -7.46 -19.55 -7.19
C GLU A 155 -7.30 -18.07 -7.57
N CYS A 156 -7.16 -17.25 -6.56
CA CYS A 156 -6.73 -15.87 -6.72
C CYS A 156 -5.77 -15.46 -5.59
N LYS A 157 -5.00 -14.41 -5.86
CA LYS A 157 -4.25 -13.70 -4.83
C LYS A 157 -4.78 -12.30 -4.73
N MET A 158 -4.97 -11.85 -3.48
CA MET A 158 -5.39 -10.49 -3.16
C MET A 158 -4.42 -9.86 -2.18
N ASP A 159 -4.15 -8.58 -2.33
CA ASP A 159 -3.47 -7.79 -1.33
C ASP A 159 -4.39 -6.70 -0.75
N PHE A 160 -4.22 -6.48 0.54
CA PHE A 160 -4.87 -5.42 1.29
C PHE A 160 -3.77 -4.50 1.82
N ARG A 161 -3.80 -3.22 1.41
CA ARG A 161 -2.98 -2.22 2.07
C ARG A 161 -3.70 -1.76 3.32
N LEU A 162 -2.99 -1.78 4.43
CA LEU A 162 -3.54 -1.46 5.75
C LEU A 162 -3.00 -0.12 6.23
N VAL A 163 -3.83 0.60 6.97
CA VAL A 163 -3.47 1.91 7.54
C VAL A 163 -3.19 1.79 9.04
N PRO A 164 -2.55 2.78 9.68
CA PRO A 164 -2.24 2.72 11.10
C PRO A 164 -3.40 2.23 11.96
N ASN A 165 -3.08 1.40 12.97
CA ASN A 165 -3.95 0.68 13.91
C ASN A 165 -4.66 -0.55 13.36
N GLN A 166 -4.69 -0.80 12.06
CA GLN A 166 -5.17 -2.08 11.56
C GLN A 166 -4.16 -3.19 11.83
N ASN A 167 -4.64 -4.30 12.39
CA ASN A 167 -3.86 -5.51 12.67
C ASN A 167 -4.08 -6.52 11.52
N PRO A 168 -3.03 -6.92 10.76
CA PRO A 168 -3.16 -7.85 9.64
C PRO A 168 -3.83 -9.17 10.01
N ALA A 169 -3.56 -9.70 11.20
CA ALA A 169 -4.17 -10.95 11.67
C ALA A 169 -5.67 -10.81 11.96
N GLU A 170 -6.10 -9.67 12.52
CA GLU A 170 -7.52 -9.38 12.74
C GLU A 170 -8.25 -9.17 11.41
N ILE A 171 -7.66 -8.44 10.48
CA ILE A 171 -8.19 -8.25 9.12
C ILE A 171 -8.37 -9.60 8.42
N TYR A 172 -7.41 -10.51 8.55
CA TYR A 172 -7.53 -11.87 8.02
C TYR A 172 -8.77 -12.61 8.60
N GLU A 173 -8.97 -12.52 9.92
CA GLU A 173 -10.14 -13.13 10.56
C GLU A 173 -11.46 -12.45 10.15
N TYR A 174 -11.49 -11.14 9.91
CA TYR A 174 -12.69 -10.46 9.38
C TYR A 174 -13.01 -10.92 7.96
N ILE A 175 -12.01 -11.11 7.11
CA ILE A 175 -12.21 -11.66 5.76
C ILE A 175 -12.80 -13.08 5.84
N LYS A 176 -12.27 -13.96 6.69
CA LYS A 176 -12.80 -15.31 6.89
C LYS A 176 -14.26 -15.30 7.35
N LYS A 177 -14.57 -14.49 8.37
CA LYS A 177 -15.93 -14.32 8.88
C LYS A 177 -16.88 -13.80 7.79
N HIS A 178 -16.42 -12.82 6.99
CA HIS A 178 -17.19 -12.29 5.88
C HIS A 178 -17.53 -13.39 4.86
N LEU A 179 -16.56 -14.17 4.43
CA LEU A 179 -16.76 -15.26 3.48
C LEU A 179 -17.77 -16.30 4.01
N ILE A 180 -17.64 -16.70 5.28
CA ILE A 180 -18.60 -17.62 5.93
C ILE A 180 -19.99 -17.01 5.97
N LYS A 181 -20.13 -15.75 6.41
CA LYS A 181 -21.42 -15.04 6.52
C LYS A 181 -22.11 -14.89 5.15
N LYS A 182 -21.33 -14.73 4.08
CA LYS A 182 -21.83 -14.65 2.69
C LYS A 182 -22.05 -16.02 2.03
N GLY A 183 -21.88 -17.10 2.78
CA GLY A 183 -22.12 -18.47 2.30
C GLY A 183 -20.96 -19.06 1.48
N PHE A 184 -19.75 -18.53 1.63
CA PHE A 184 -18.53 -18.98 0.94
C PHE A 184 -17.59 -19.77 1.85
N SER A 185 -18.13 -20.59 2.77
CA SER A 185 -17.34 -21.40 3.71
C SER A 185 -16.52 -22.51 3.04
N ASP A 186 -16.77 -22.80 1.78
CA ASP A 186 -16.06 -23.76 0.95
C ASP A 186 -14.83 -23.15 0.22
N ILE A 187 -14.58 -21.86 0.40
CA ILE A 187 -13.36 -21.21 -0.10
C ILE A 187 -12.28 -21.35 0.96
N GLU A 188 -11.18 -21.98 0.57
CA GLU A 188 -9.97 -22.00 1.36
C GLU A 188 -9.26 -20.66 1.29
N ILE A 189 -8.77 -20.15 2.42
CA ILE A 189 -8.06 -18.89 2.52
C ILE A 189 -6.75 -19.10 3.29
N GLU A 190 -5.65 -18.64 2.72
CA GLU A 190 -4.30 -18.78 3.26
C GLU A 190 -3.61 -17.40 3.30
N PRO A 191 -3.07 -16.96 4.45
CA PRO A 191 -2.28 -15.74 4.51
C PRO A 191 -0.88 -16.03 3.96
N LEU A 192 -0.44 -15.24 2.96
CA LEU A 192 0.88 -15.39 2.35
C LEU A 192 1.90 -14.43 2.96
N HIS A 193 1.47 -13.21 3.31
CA HIS A 193 2.34 -12.18 3.84
C HIS A 193 1.56 -11.20 4.73
N GLN A 194 2.21 -10.74 5.80
CA GLN A 194 1.64 -9.80 6.77
C GLN A 194 2.69 -8.77 7.17
N ILE A 195 2.34 -7.49 7.05
CA ILE A 195 3.16 -6.36 7.49
C ILE A 195 2.27 -5.42 8.29
N PHE A 196 2.69 -5.06 9.50
CA PHE A 196 1.98 -4.06 10.29
C PHE A 196 2.22 -2.66 9.73
N PRO A 197 1.19 -1.80 9.67
CA PRO A 197 1.38 -0.38 9.37
C PRO A 197 2.06 0.33 10.54
N PHE A 198 2.78 1.39 10.23
CA PHE A 198 3.39 2.24 11.25
C PHE A 198 3.42 3.69 10.81
N ARG A 199 3.35 4.60 11.78
CA ARG A 199 3.51 6.04 11.57
C ARG A 199 4.06 6.71 12.83
N THR A 200 5.09 7.54 12.67
CA THR A 200 5.59 8.45 13.69
C THR A 200 4.64 9.65 13.85
N ASP A 201 4.55 10.20 15.04
CA ASP A 201 3.80 11.42 15.31
C ASP A 201 4.39 12.62 14.55
N MET A 202 3.51 13.49 14.02
CA MET A 202 3.92 14.69 13.31
C MET A 202 4.57 15.76 14.23
N ASN A 203 4.34 15.70 15.54
CA ASN A 203 4.96 16.56 16.53
C ASN A 203 6.27 15.97 17.11
N SER A 204 7.07 15.36 16.26
CA SER A 204 8.33 14.70 16.64
C SER A 204 9.52 15.63 16.41
N ASP A 205 10.41 15.78 17.42
CA ASP A 205 11.67 16.52 17.30
C ASP A 205 12.52 16.01 16.13
N LEU A 206 12.47 14.70 15.86
CA LEU A 206 13.12 14.10 14.71
C LEU A 206 12.58 14.67 13.39
N LEU A 207 11.27 14.88 13.25
CA LEU A 207 10.70 15.47 12.04
C LEU A 207 11.20 16.90 11.84
N ASP A 208 11.25 17.72 12.89
CA ASP A 208 11.73 19.09 12.79
C ASP A 208 13.21 19.15 12.43
N LEU A 209 14.01 18.25 12.98
CA LEU A 209 15.42 18.09 12.60
C LEU A 209 15.56 17.72 11.11
N VAL A 210 14.81 16.73 10.65
CA VAL A 210 14.86 16.26 9.24
C VAL A 210 14.39 17.35 8.28
N LYS A 211 13.30 18.06 8.58
CA LYS A 211 12.78 19.19 7.79
C LYS A 211 13.78 20.33 7.66
N THR A 212 14.35 20.76 8.77
CA THR A 212 15.31 21.88 8.78
C THR A 212 16.59 21.51 8.05
N SER A 213 17.07 20.29 8.22
CA SER A 213 18.22 19.76 7.49
C SER A 213 17.96 19.65 5.98
N ALA A 214 16.76 19.16 5.59
CA ALA A 214 16.35 19.09 4.20
C ALA A 214 16.29 20.48 3.55
N PHE A 215 15.67 21.45 4.22
CA PHE A 215 15.60 22.83 3.70
C PHE A 215 16.99 23.42 3.44
N GLU A 216 17.95 23.20 4.34
CA GLU A 216 19.31 23.70 4.19
C GLU A 216 20.04 23.07 2.99
N ILE A 217 19.91 21.75 2.81
CA ILE A 217 20.63 21.04 1.75
C ILE A 217 20.00 21.27 0.37
N TYR A 218 18.67 21.21 0.27
CA TYR A 218 17.97 21.29 -1.01
C TYR A 218 17.59 22.73 -1.40
N ASN A 219 17.67 23.67 -0.46
CA ASN A 219 17.21 25.07 -0.62
C ASN A 219 15.75 25.14 -1.13
N LYS A 220 14.93 24.18 -0.71
CA LYS A 220 13.51 24.06 -1.05
C LYS A 220 12.71 23.58 0.17
N LYS A 221 11.47 24.04 0.26
CA LYS A 221 10.58 23.61 1.34
C LYS A 221 10.33 22.10 1.22
N PRO A 222 10.59 21.31 2.26
CA PRO A 222 10.26 19.89 2.25
C PRO A 222 8.74 19.70 2.29
N LEU A 223 8.28 18.66 1.61
CA LEU A 223 6.92 18.18 1.62
C LEU A 223 6.86 16.99 2.58
N VAL A 224 5.90 17.01 3.50
CA VAL A 224 5.75 15.97 4.52
C VAL A 224 4.45 15.21 4.27
N THR A 225 4.51 13.88 4.28
CA THR A 225 3.33 13.03 4.28
C THR A 225 3.29 12.18 5.55
N PRO A 226 2.10 12.01 6.18
CA PRO A 226 1.97 11.12 7.33
C PRO A 226 2.37 9.68 7.00
N ASN A 227 2.02 9.22 5.79
CA ASN A 227 2.35 7.89 5.28
C ASN A 227 2.75 7.95 3.82
N MET A 228 3.62 7.04 3.40
CA MET A 228 3.76 6.65 2.01
C MET A 228 2.68 5.64 1.63
N ALA A 229 2.30 5.57 0.36
CA ALA A 229 1.31 4.59 -0.14
C ALA A 229 1.84 3.14 -0.12
N GLY A 230 3.16 2.96 -0.10
CA GLY A 230 3.84 1.67 -0.05
C GLY A 230 3.84 1.02 1.33
N SER A 231 4.32 -0.24 1.38
CA SER A 231 4.47 -1.01 2.62
C SER A 231 5.93 -1.42 2.82
N GLY A 232 6.32 -1.58 4.07
CA GLY A 232 7.65 -2.04 4.46
C GLY A 232 7.72 -2.32 5.97
N PRO A 233 8.81 -2.94 6.47
CA PRO A 233 8.94 -3.41 7.85
C PRO A 233 9.28 -2.28 8.84
N MET A 234 8.66 -1.11 8.68
CA MET A 234 8.90 0.05 9.57
C MET A 234 8.36 -0.18 10.98
N TYR A 235 7.32 -1.00 11.11
CA TYR A 235 6.71 -1.33 12.40
C TYR A 235 7.69 -2.03 13.37
N GLU A 236 8.59 -2.86 12.85
CA GLU A 236 9.60 -3.57 13.65
C GLU A 236 10.49 -2.59 14.42
N PHE A 237 10.77 -1.45 13.84
CA PHE A 237 11.58 -0.38 14.46
C PHE A 237 10.73 0.58 15.28
N GLY A 238 9.69 1.14 14.68
CA GLY A 238 8.85 2.13 15.34
C GLY A 238 7.82 1.53 16.28
N GLY A 239 7.15 0.45 15.90
CA GLY A 239 6.11 -0.21 16.70
C GLY A 239 6.66 -1.02 17.85
N LEU A 240 7.63 -1.90 17.59
CA LEU A 240 8.20 -2.80 18.59
C LEU A 240 9.33 -2.16 19.40
N LEU A 241 10.27 -1.49 18.74
CA LEU A 241 11.41 -0.86 19.43
C LEU A 241 11.13 0.56 19.92
N LYS A 242 9.97 1.12 19.56
CA LYS A 242 9.49 2.46 19.98
C LYS A 242 10.41 3.60 19.57
N MET A 243 11.07 3.47 18.43
CA MET A 243 11.89 4.53 17.86
C MET A 243 11.03 5.46 16.99
N PRO A 244 11.16 6.78 17.10
CA PRO A 244 10.64 7.69 16.08
C PRO A 244 11.35 7.45 14.75
N ILE A 245 10.63 7.53 13.64
CA ILE A 245 11.16 7.27 12.31
C ILE A 245 10.78 8.41 11.37
N CYS A 246 11.76 8.90 10.60
CA CYS A 246 11.53 9.79 9.47
C CYS A 246 12.26 9.26 8.25
N SER A 247 11.70 9.48 7.07
CA SER A 247 12.41 9.15 5.84
C SER A 247 13.42 10.22 5.42
N ALA A 248 14.52 9.76 4.85
CA ALA A 248 15.47 10.57 4.08
C ALA A 248 16.13 9.65 3.05
N GLY A 249 15.96 9.93 1.78
CA GLY A 249 16.44 9.06 0.70
C GLY A 249 16.93 9.84 -0.50
N VAL A 250 17.14 9.13 -1.58
CA VAL A 250 17.80 9.62 -2.80
C VAL A 250 16.96 9.40 -4.05
N ASP A 251 15.71 9.01 -3.90
CA ASP A 251 14.81 8.76 -5.01
C ASP A 251 14.50 10.03 -5.81
N HIS A 252 14.14 9.84 -7.08
CA HIS A 252 13.63 10.91 -7.93
C HIS A 252 12.46 10.38 -8.79
N PRO A 253 11.61 11.25 -9.36
CA PRO A 253 10.37 10.83 -10.01
C PRO A 253 10.51 9.85 -11.18
N THR A 254 11.67 9.83 -11.84
CA THR A 254 11.95 8.99 -13.01
C THR A 254 12.91 7.83 -12.72
N HIS A 255 13.05 7.44 -11.45
CA HIS A 255 13.99 6.39 -11.02
C HIS A 255 13.64 4.97 -11.50
N ASN A 256 12.44 4.75 -12.03
CA ASN A 256 11.97 3.46 -12.52
C ASN A 256 12.02 2.33 -11.48
N MET A 257 11.64 2.63 -10.22
CA MET A 257 11.63 1.64 -9.14
C MET A 257 10.92 0.34 -9.57
N HIS A 258 11.57 -0.81 -9.33
CA HIS A 258 11.10 -2.15 -9.69
C HIS A 258 10.90 -2.37 -11.19
N ALA A 259 11.54 -1.58 -12.06
CA ALA A 259 11.42 -1.67 -13.50
C ALA A 259 12.81 -1.69 -14.17
N PRO A 260 12.90 -2.08 -15.47
CA PRO A 260 14.14 -1.97 -16.22
C PRO A 260 14.67 -0.53 -16.22
N ASN A 261 16.01 -0.40 -16.17
CA ASN A 261 16.72 0.86 -16.09
C ASN A 261 16.42 1.66 -14.80
N GLU A 262 16.18 0.99 -13.69
CA GLU A 262 16.19 1.62 -12.37
C GLU A 262 17.49 2.40 -12.18
N ASN A 263 17.36 3.66 -11.76
CA ASN A 263 18.47 4.58 -11.79
C ASN A 263 18.37 5.66 -10.70
N ILE A 264 19.49 6.34 -10.47
CA ILE A 264 19.60 7.50 -9.59
C ILE A 264 20.48 8.55 -10.29
N THR A 265 20.20 9.84 -10.09
CA THR A 265 21.09 10.89 -10.55
C THR A 265 22.25 11.10 -9.56
N ILE A 266 23.40 11.55 -10.07
CA ILE A 266 24.57 11.86 -9.22
C ILE A 266 24.25 13.02 -8.27
N ASP A 267 23.44 13.97 -8.72
CA ASP A 267 23.06 15.13 -7.90
C ASP A 267 22.12 14.68 -6.76
N ASP A 268 21.12 13.84 -7.01
CA ASP A 268 20.22 13.34 -5.97
C ASP A 268 20.97 12.49 -4.95
N LEU A 269 21.88 11.60 -5.41
CA LEU A 269 22.75 10.84 -4.53
C LEU A 269 23.60 11.76 -3.64
N SER A 270 24.18 12.80 -4.22
CA SER A 270 25.03 13.76 -3.49
C SER A 270 24.22 14.57 -2.48
N LEU A 271 23.04 15.06 -2.86
CA LEU A 271 22.17 15.85 -1.98
C LEU A 271 21.61 14.98 -0.84
N GLY A 272 21.14 13.76 -1.15
CA GLY A 272 20.64 12.82 -0.14
C GLY A 272 21.73 12.42 0.86
N ALA A 273 22.95 12.14 0.39
CA ALA A 273 24.07 11.83 1.28
C ALA A 273 24.42 13.01 2.21
N LYS A 274 24.43 14.24 1.68
CA LYS A 274 24.64 15.46 2.50
C LYS A 274 23.52 15.67 3.51
N HIS A 275 22.27 15.41 3.12
CA HIS A 275 21.10 15.52 3.99
C HIS A 275 21.21 14.55 5.16
N ILE A 276 21.45 13.26 4.90
CA ILE A 276 21.64 12.24 5.94
C ILE A 276 22.82 12.59 6.85
N ALA A 277 23.96 13.02 6.29
CA ALA A 277 25.13 13.42 7.08
C ALA A 277 24.82 14.62 7.99
N LEU A 278 24.03 15.59 7.52
CA LEU A 278 23.62 16.75 8.33
C LEU A 278 22.66 16.36 9.45
N ILE A 279 21.70 15.45 9.17
CA ILE A 279 20.83 14.87 10.19
C ILE A 279 21.65 14.20 11.28
N MET A 280 22.59 13.31 10.91
CA MET A 280 23.44 12.59 11.87
C MET A 280 24.27 13.56 12.73
N LYS A 281 24.82 14.61 12.13
CA LYS A 281 25.57 15.63 12.86
C LYS A 281 24.69 16.35 13.88
N ARG A 282 23.51 16.81 13.48
CA ARG A 282 22.61 17.60 14.35
C ARG A 282 21.90 16.74 15.38
N PHE A 283 21.69 15.45 15.11
CA PHE A 283 21.06 14.54 16.06
C PHE A 283 21.87 14.41 17.35
N SER A 284 23.17 14.60 17.33
CA SER A 284 24.01 14.62 18.52
C SER A 284 23.83 15.89 19.37
N GLU A 285 23.11 16.90 18.87
CA GLU A 285 22.91 18.21 19.51
C GLU A 285 21.52 18.31 20.20
N ILE A 286 20.64 17.34 19.97
CA ILE A 286 19.30 17.21 20.59
C ILE A 286 19.24 16.01 21.51
#